data_c9c12ddc463d56d9f5dccf9f2eb5d006
#
_entry.id   c9c12ddc463d56d9f5dccf9f2eb5d006
#
_cell.length_a   1.000
_cell.length_b   1.000
_cell.length_c   1.000
_cell.angle_alpha   90.00
_cell.angle_beta   90.00
_cell.angle_gamma   90.00
#
_symmetry.space_group_name_H-M   'P 1'
#
loop_
_entity.id
_entity.type
_entity.pdbx_description
1 polymer ?
#
loop_
_entity_poly.entity_id
_entity_poly.type
_entity_poly.pdbx_seq_one_letter_code
_entity_poly.pdbx_strand_id
1 'polypeptide(L)'
;AEPPPELSRRGFLQLVGASATLAGLQACHPPREKIVPYVSQPPEITPGNPLHYATSITLGAYATGLVLAAREGRPVKVEGNPAHPSSLGAAGVFEQAALLDLYDPARAEGFRRGGRPLAWRTLLQEIAALSAAHEKDGGEKLAFLLAPDASPLLGDLRRRLQARFPKARFHLHSALPEDSALEGSRIAFGRALEAHPHLERAAVILSLDADFLFGPGDVLRLAREFARRREPGESMSRLYVAEPALTVTGAMADHRFRVRGSEVAGFARQVAGALGAVPAEAALPAGREARA
;
A
#
# COMPACT_ATOMS: atom_id res chain seq x y z
N ALA A 1 38.15 -36.59 -18.37
CA ALA A 1 37.79 -35.39 -17.65
C ALA A 1 37.96 -35.67 -16.14
N GLU A 2 38.90 -35.01 -15.52
CA GLU A 2 39.20 -35.13 -14.10
C GLU A 2 37.99 -34.51 -13.31
N PRO A 3 37.50 -35.20 -12.28
CA PRO A 3 36.42 -34.66 -11.47
C PRO A 3 36.89 -33.37 -10.73
N PRO A 4 36.01 -32.38 -10.55
CA PRO A 4 36.42 -31.17 -9.87
C PRO A 4 36.83 -31.47 -8.44
N PRO A 5 37.81 -30.76 -7.85
CA PRO A 5 38.31 -31.02 -6.52
C PRO A 5 37.18 -30.89 -5.49
N GLU A 6 37.00 -31.96 -4.69
CA GLU A 6 36.01 -31.95 -3.61
C GLU A 6 36.37 -30.86 -2.59
N LEU A 7 35.53 -29.84 -2.48
CA LEU A 7 35.66 -28.82 -1.46
C LEU A 7 35.39 -29.42 -0.08
N SER A 8 36.43 -29.53 0.71
CA SER A 8 36.26 -29.91 2.11
C SER A 8 35.46 -28.88 2.89
N ARG A 9 34.74 -29.28 3.94
CA ARG A 9 33.97 -28.34 4.81
C ARG A 9 34.85 -27.19 5.32
N ARG A 10 36.12 -27.45 5.62
CA ARG A 10 37.08 -26.43 6.04
C ARG A 10 37.45 -25.45 4.89
N GLY A 11 37.65 -25.98 3.70
CA GLY A 11 37.90 -25.14 2.49
C GLY A 11 36.69 -24.25 2.14
N PHE A 12 35.47 -24.77 2.26
CA PHE A 12 34.25 -24.00 2.08
C PHE A 12 34.14 -22.86 3.09
N LEU A 13 34.37 -23.12 4.39
CA LEU A 13 34.32 -22.07 5.41
C LEU A 13 35.43 -21.01 5.24
N GLN A 14 36.61 -21.42 4.78
CA GLN A 14 37.70 -20.48 4.44
C GLN A 14 37.33 -19.60 3.24
N LEU A 15 36.68 -20.16 2.21
CA LEU A 15 36.25 -19.43 1.04
C LEU A 15 35.12 -18.42 1.38
N VAL A 16 34.15 -18.84 2.20
CA VAL A 16 33.08 -17.98 2.69
C VAL A 16 33.63 -16.87 3.59
N GLY A 17 34.56 -17.18 4.47
CA GLY A 17 35.23 -16.20 5.33
C GLY A 17 36.02 -15.17 4.52
N ALA A 18 36.78 -15.61 3.50
CA ALA A 18 37.54 -14.74 2.62
C ALA A 18 36.62 -13.85 1.77
N SER A 19 35.51 -14.40 1.23
CA SER A 19 34.56 -13.62 0.44
C SER A 19 33.79 -12.61 1.29
N ALA A 20 33.41 -12.97 2.51
CA ALA A 20 32.78 -12.04 3.46
C ALA A 20 33.72 -10.88 3.87
N THR A 21 35.01 -11.18 4.06
CA THR A 21 36.03 -10.15 4.34
C THR A 21 36.24 -9.21 3.15
N LEU A 22 36.31 -9.75 1.92
CA LEU A 22 36.42 -8.94 0.70
C LEU A 22 35.17 -8.09 0.44
N ALA A 23 33.98 -8.62 0.68
CA ALA A 23 32.71 -7.86 0.55
C ALA A 23 32.65 -6.75 1.62
N GLY A 24 33.11 -7.00 2.84
CA GLY A 24 33.17 -6.00 3.94
C GLY A 24 34.15 -4.85 3.62
N LEU A 25 35.28 -5.12 2.98
CA LEU A 25 36.23 -4.08 2.59
C LEU A 25 35.72 -3.16 1.47
N GLN A 26 34.86 -3.67 0.59
CA GLN A 26 34.23 -2.87 -0.47
C GLN A 26 33.02 -2.04 0.02
N ALA A 27 32.36 -2.49 1.09
CA ALA A 27 31.17 -1.82 1.62
C ALA A 27 31.49 -0.49 2.34
N CYS A 28 32.75 -0.21 2.67
CA CYS A 28 33.17 0.99 3.38
C CYS A 28 33.69 2.14 2.48
N HIS A 29 33.40 2.12 1.19
CA HIS A 29 33.72 3.31 0.37
C HIS A 29 32.62 4.36 0.59
N PRO A 30 32.92 5.47 1.28
CA PRO A 30 31.95 6.56 1.34
C PRO A 30 31.67 7.02 -0.09
N PRO A 31 30.40 7.29 -0.43
CA PRO A 31 30.07 7.83 -1.74
C PRO A 31 30.89 9.12 -1.93
N ARG A 32 31.48 9.28 -3.11
CA ARG A 32 32.20 10.51 -3.48
C ARG A 32 31.18 11.63 -3.64
N GLU A 33 30.77 12.24 -2.53
CA GLU A 33 29.91 13.41 -2.56
C GLU A 33 30.76 14.65 -2.81
N LYS A 34 30.37 15.45 -3.81
CA LYS A 34 30.93 16.79 -3.99
C LYS A 34 30.22 17.69 -2.98
N ILE A 35 30.93 18.13 -1.95
CA ILE A 35 30.44 19.17 -1.06
C ILE A 35 30.54 20.49 -1.84
N VAL A 36 29.37 21.00 -2.27
CA VAL A 36 29.28 22.35 -2.87
C VAL A 36 28.86 23.32 -1.77
N PRO A 37 29.71 24.27 -1.37
CA PRO A 37 29.33 25.23 -0.35
C PRO A 37 28.22 26.15 -0.87
N TYR A 38 27.39 26.63 0.05
CA TYR A 38 26.39 27.63 -0.29
C TYR A 38 27.04 28.93 -0.68
N VAL A 39 26.59 29.54 -1.77
CA VAL A 39 26.93 30.96 -2.10
C VAL A 39 26.18 31.89 -1.15
N SER A 40 24.92 31.54 -0.79
CA SER A 40 24.14 32.20 0.24
C SER A 40 23.40 31.13 1.01
N GLN A 41 23.78 30.93 2.28
CA GLN A 41 23.15 29.88 3.11
C GLN A 41 21.79 30.38 3.61
N PRO A 42 20.69 29.60 3.39
CA PRO A 42 19.44 29.91 4.03
C PRO A 42 19.57 29.86 5.57
N PRO A 43 18.96 30.80 6.29
CA PRO A 43 19.16 30.92 7.75
C PRO A 43 18.65 29.70 8.53
N GLU A 44 17.65 28.99 8.00
CA GLU A 44 17.05 27.80 8.58
C GLU A 44 17.83 26.50 8.32
N ILE A 45 18.84 26.51 7.46
CA ILE A 45 19.64 25.34 7.12
C ILE A 45 21.00 25.39 7.81
N THR A 46 21.25 24.42 8.67
CA THR A 46 22.58 24.15 9.21
C THR A 46 23.10 22.86 8.56
N PRO A 47 24.24 22.91 7.82
CA PRO A 47 24.82 21.74 7.21
C PRO A 47 24.99 20.58 8.20
N GLY A 48 24.56 19.38 7.80
CA GLY A 48 24.60 18.19 8.64
C GLY A 48 23.36 17.98 9.53
N ASN A 49 22.57 19.01 9.83
CA ASN A 49 21.33 18.88 10.59
C ASN A 49 20.13 18.71 9.64
N PRO A 50 19.34 17.65 9.76
CA PRO A 50 18.17 17.49 8.92
C PRO A 50 17.05 18.45 9.34
N LEU A 51 16.34 18.99 8.36
CA LEU A 51 15.03 19.62 8.56
C LEU A 51 13.93 18.57 8.44
N HIS A 52 12.88 18.70 9.24
CA HIS A 52 11.76 17.77 9.25
C HIS A 52 10.50 18.44 8.71
N TYR A 53 9.83 17.75 7.79
CA TYR A 53 8.60 18.23 7.16
C TYR A 53 7.48 17.23 7.37
N ALA A 54 6.32 17.71 7.82
CA ALA A 54 5.12 16.90 7.82
C ALA A 54 4.62 16.74 6.38
N THR A 55 4.35 15.51 5.99
CA THR A 55 3.86 15.15 4.66
C THR A 55 2.91 13.96 4.76
N SER A 56 2.42 13.49 3.63
CA SER A 56 1.65 12.27 3.53
C SER A 56 1.94 11.54 2.22
N ILE A 57 1.70 10.24 2.22
CA ILE A 57 1.65 9.41 1.02
C ILE A 57 0.28 8.77 0.91
N THR A 58 -0.23 8.68 -0.31
CA THR A 58 -1.46 7.92 -0.60
C THR A 58 -1.10 6.57 -1.19
N LEU A 59 -1.69 5.51 -0.64
CA LEU A 59 -1.60 4.14 -1.13
C LEU A 59 -3.04 3.63 -1.33
N GLY A 60 -3.45 3.52 -2.60
CA GLY A 60 -4.87 3.29 -2.90
C GLY A 60 -5.73 4.45 -2.40
N ALA A 61 -6.79 4.14 -1.65
CA ALA A 61 -7.70 5.13 -1.08
C ALA A 61 -7.22 5.72 0.27
N TYR A 62 -6.09 5.27 0.80
CA TYR A 62 -5.62 5.64 2.14
C TYR A 62 -4.47 6.63 2.09
N ALA A 63 -4.47 7.57 3.03
CA ALA A 63 -3.38 8.51 3.24
C ALA A 63 -2.69 8.25 4.59
N THR A 64 -1.40 8.01 4.53
CA THR A 64 -0.56 7.83 5.72
C THR A 64 0.21 9.12 5.99
N GLY A 65 0.06 9.68 7.19
CA GLY A 65 0.80 10.86 7.61
C GLY A 65 2.24 10.52 8.00
N LEU A 66 3.18 11.28 7.46
CA LEU A 66 4.60 11.02 7.57
C LEU A 66 5.36 12.25 8.03
N VAL A 67 6.56 12.02 8.55
CA VAL A 67 7.59 13.03 8.79
C VAL A 67 8.78 12.72 7.89
N LEU A 68 9.13 13.65 7.03
CA LEU A 68 10.23 13.56 6.09
C LEU A 68 11.44 14.33 6.64
N ALA A 69 12.56 13.65 6.84
CA ALA A 69 13.83 14.28 7.10
C ALA A 69 14.52 14.65 5.77
N ALA A 70 14.89 15.91 5.62
CA ALA A 70 15.59 16.42 4.46
C ALA A 70 16.93 17.04 4.88
N ARG A 71 17.99 16.73 4.17
CA ARG A 71 19.29 17.37 4.32
C ARG A 71 19.53 18.26 3.11
N GLU A 72 19.71 19.55 3.34
CA GLU A 72 20.00 20.51 2.28
C GLU A 72 19.01 20.44 1.11
N GLY A 73 17.72 20.31 1.45
CA GLY A 73 16.66 20.18 0.45
C GLY A 73 16.50 18.78 -0.15
N ARG A 74 17.35 17.83 0.23
CA ARG A 74 17.29 16.44 -0.25
C ARG A 74 16.59 15.53 0.77
N PRO A 75 15.45 14.95 0.45
CA PRO A 75 14.79 13.94 1.29
C PRO A 75 15.69 12.72 1.50
N VAL A 76 15.87 12.30 2.76
CA VAL A 76 16.78 11.20 3.10
C VAL A 76 16.15 10.12 3.96
N LYS A 77 15.06 10.42 4.68
CA LYS A 77 14.39 9.48 5.57
C LYS A 77 12.92 9.81 5.69
N VAL A 78 12.09 8.78 5.76
CA VAL A 78 10.66 8.87 6.02
C VAL A 78 10.35 8.12 7.30
N GLU A 79 9.55 8.72 8.17
CA GLU A 79 9.02 8.10 9.38
C GLU A 79 7.53 8.42 9.54
N GLY A 80 6.81 7.63 10.36
CA GLY A 80 5.43 7.91 10.64
C GLY A 80 5.27 9.19 11.45
N ASN A 81 4.21 9.94 11.20
CA ASN A 81 3.89 11.14 11.97
C ASN A 81 3.13 10.75 13.25
N PRO A 82 3.69 10.96 14.45
CA PRO A 82 3.02 10.61 15.71
C PRO A 82 1.69 11.34 15.93
N ALA A 83 1.53 12.52 15.35
CA ALA A 83 0.31 13.32 15.46
C ALA A 83 -0.77 12.93 14.44
N HIS A 84 -0.47 12.03 13.49
CA HIS A 84 -1.45 11.62 12.47
C HIS A 84 -2.21 10.37 12.92
N PRO A 85 -3.56 10.37 12.85
CA PRO A 85 -4.39 9.30 13.43
C PRO A 85 -4.22 7.93 12.77
N SER A 86 -3.84 7.86 11.49
CA SER A 86 -3.67 6.58 10.80
C SER A 86 -2.27 5.99 10.99
N SER A 87 -1.22 6.80 11.07
CA SER A 87 0.15 6.30 11.25
C SER A 87 0.55 6.15 12.71
N LEU A 88 0.13 7.09 13.58
CA LEU A 88 0.46 7.12 15.01
C LEU A 88 1.96 6.93 15.29
N GLY A 89 2.81 7.46 14.40
CA GLY A 89 4.27 7.33 14.47
C GLY A 89 4.84 6.10 13.76
N ALA A 90 4.03 5.22 13.19
CA ALA A 90 4.49 4.08 12.40
C ALA A 90 4.62 4.42 10.91
N ALA A 91 5.53 3.72 10.22
CA ALA A 91 5.66 3.72 8.78
C ALA A 91 5.95 2.29 8.31
N GLY A 92 5.24 1.82 7.31
CA GLY A 92 5.40 0.50 6.73
C GLY A 92 6.45 0.47 5.61
N VAL A 93 6.56 -0.68 4.97
CA VAL A 93 7.52 -0.90 3.88
C VAL A 93 7.22 0.00 2.67
N PHE A 94 5.95 0.22 2.35
CA PHE A 94 5.55 1.05 1.22
C PHE A 94 5.89 2.53 1.46
N GLU A 95 5.62 3.03 2.67
CA GLU A 95 5.96 4.40 3.06
C GLU A 95 7.47 4.64 3.03
N GLN A 96 8.25 3.67 3.53
CA GLN A 96 9.72 3.75 3.50
C GLN A 96 10.25 3.70 2.06
N ALA A 97 9.68 2.83 1.22
CA ALA A 97 10.09 2.68 -0.18
C ALA A 97 9.71 3.87 -1.05
N ALA A 98 8.66 4.62 -0.71
CA ALA A 98 8.21 5.78 -1.49
C ALA A 98 9.28 6.87 -1.68
N LEU A 99 10.27 6.92 -0.76
CA LEU A 99 11.42 7.82 -0.92
C LEU A 99 12.23 7.49 -2.17
N LEU A 100 12.32 6.21 -2.55
CA LEU A 100 13.10 5.75 -3.70
C LEU A 100 12.52 6.26 -5.01
N ASP A 101 11.20 6.46 -5.10
CA ASP A 101 10.53 7.00 -6.28
C ASP A 101 11.01 8.41 -6.65
N LEU A 102 11.49 9.18 -5.67
CA LEU A 102 12.07 10.51 -5.91
C LEU A 102 13.41 10.43 -6.64
N TYR A 103 14.13 9.34 -6.47
CA TYR A 103 15.48 9.14 -6.99
C TYR A 103 15.54 8.10 -8.11
N ASP A 104 14.37 7.58 -8.55
CA ASP A 104 14.29 6.64 -9.65
C ASP A 104 14.78 7.31 -10.95
N PRO A 105 15.82 6.78 -11.62
CA PRO A 105 16.30 7.32 -12.87
C PRO A 105 15.28 7.23 -14.02
N ALA A 106 14.26 6.37 -13.90
CA ALA A 106 13.17 6.26 -14.87
C ALA A 106 12.03 7.26 -14.61
N ARG A 107 12.12 8.05 -13.54
CA ARG A 107 11.12 9.08 -13.22
C ARG A 107 11.01 10.10 -14.36
N ALA A 108 9.77 10.50 -14.68
CA ALA A 108 9.52 11.50 -15.70
C ALA A 108 10.15 12.85 -15.32
N GLU A 109 11.04 13.36 -16.14
CA GLU A 109 11.76 14.63 -15.94
C GLU A 109 10.95 15.87 -16.37
N GLY A 110 9.83 15.67 -17.07
CA GLY A 110 9.02 16.78 -17.58
C GLY A 110 7.92 16.33 -18.53
N PHE A 111 7.25 17.30 -19.10
CA PHE A 111 6.17 17.08 -20.06
C PHE A 111 6.71 16.72 -21.45
N ARG A 112 6.03 15.83 -22.16
CA ARG A 112 6.42 15.39 -23.48
C ARG A 112 5.20 15.32 -24.42
N ARG A 113 5.41 15.67 -25.70
CA ARG A 113 4.46 15.49 -26.78
C ARG A 113 5.13 14.81 -27.95
N GLY A 114 4.63 13.63 -28.36
CA GLY A 114 5.26 12.83 -29.42
C GLY A 114 6.74 12.54 -29.14
N GLY A 115 7.12 12.26 -27.89
CA GLY A 115 8.50 12.00 -27.47
C GLY A 115 9.37 13.24 -27.27
N ARG A 116 8.92 14.43 -27.67
CA ARG A 116 9.68 15.70 -27.54
C ARG A 116 9.31 16.44 -26.27
N PRO A 117 10.27 17.12 -25.60
CA PRO A 117 9.99 17.94 -24.42
C PRO A 117 8.95 19.02 -24.72
N LEU A 118 8.07 19.27 -23.76
CA LEU A 118 7.02 20.29 -23.86
C LEU A 118 7.15 21.28 -22.69
N ALA A 119 7.14 22.57 -22.98
CA ALA A 119 7.17 23.59 -21.96
C ALA A 119 5.84 23.66 -21.20
N TRP A 120 5.89 23.96 -19.89
CA TRP A 120 4.71 24.09 -19.03
C TRP A 120 3.64 25.04 -19.59
N ARG A 121 4.07 26.21 -20.09
CA ARG A 121 3.16 27.20 -20.68
C ARG A 121 2.40 26.61 -21.88
N THR A 122 3.10 25.88 -22.74
CA THR A 122 2.48 25.24 -23.92
C THR A 122 1.48 24.16 -23.50
N LEU A 123 1.82 23.35 -22.49
CA LEU A 123 0.90 22.36 -21.94
C LEU A 123 -0.39 23.02 -21.42
N LEU A 124 -0.29 24.10 -20.66
CA LEU A 124 -1.46 24.82 -20.15
C LEU A 124 -2.32 25.40 -21.27
N GLN A 125 -1.71 25.94 -22.34
CA GLN A 125 -2.44 26.43 -23.51
C GLN A 125 -3.19 25.31 -24.23
N GLU A 126 -2.56 24.15 -24.38
CA GLU A 126 -3.20 22.97 -25.00
C GLU A 126 -4.35 22.44 -24.18
N ILE A 127 -4.20 22.35 -22.85
CA ILE A 127 -5.28 21.96 -21.94
C ILE A 127 -6.45 22.96 -22.00
N ALA A 128 -6.15 24.26 -22.03
CA ALA A 128 -7.17 25.30 -22.14
C ALA A 128 -7.93 25.21 -23.47
N ALA A 129 -7.22 25.01 -24.58
CA ALA A 129 -7.83 24.85 -25.89
C ALA A 129 -8.71 23.60 -25.99
N LEU A 130 -8.22 22.46 -25.45
CA LEU A 130 -8.98 21.22 -25.36
C LEU A 130 -10.25 21.41 -24.52
N SER A 131 -10.12 22.04 -23.36
CA SER A 131 -11.23 22.35 -22.47
C SER A 131 -12.30 23.17 -23.18
N ALA A 132 -11.89 24.27 -23.86
CA ALA A 132 -12.81 25.13 -24.60
C ALA A 132 -13.51 24.42 -25.79
N ALA A 133 -12.81 23.50 -26.44
CA ALA A 133 -13.40 22.69 -27.51
C ALA A 133 -14.52 21.76 -26.98
N HIS A 134 -14.35 21.17 -25.80
CA HIS A 134 -15.30 20.25 -25.19
C HIS A 134 -16.44 20.95 -24.42
N GLU A 135 -16.33 22.24 -24.13
CA GLU A 135 -17.46 23.00 -23.54
C GLU A 135 -18.66 23.05 -24.45
N LYS A 136 -18.43 23.14 -25.77
CA LYS A 136 -19.51 23.30 -26.77
C LYS A 136 -20.46 22.10 -26.83
N ASP A 137 -19.92 20.89 -26.59
CA ASP A 137 -20.70 19.66 -26.61
C ASP A 137 -21.00 19.11 -25.19
N GLY A 138 -20.65 19.90 -24.16
CA GLY A 138 -20.80 19.49 -22.75
C GLY A 138 -19.90 18.34 -22.34
N GLY A 139 -18.81 18.10 -23.07
CA GLY A 139 -17.87 17.04 -22.78
C GLY A 139 -18.32 15.65 -23.25
N GLU A 140 -19.18 15.54 -24.27
CA GLU A 140 -19.77 14.26 -24.72
C GLU A 140 -18.71 13.20 -25.10
N LYS A 141 -17.57 13.66 -25.64
CA LYS A 141 -16.45 12.78 -26.02
C LYS A 141 -15.32 12.76 -24.97
N LEU A 142 -15.52 13.40 -23.82
CA LEU A 142 -14.52 13.49 -22.78
C LEU A 142 -14.70 12.34 -21.79
N ALA A 143 -13.63 11.61 -21.51
CA ALA A 143 -13.60 10.57 -20.50
C ALA A 143 -12.38 10.75 -19.59
N PHE A 144 -12.61 10.59 -18.28
CA PHE A 144 -11.58 10.61 -17.26
C PHE A 144 -11.42 9.21 -16.71
N LEU A 145 -10.19 8.70 -16.73
CA LEU A 145 -9.81 7.46 -16.08
C LEU A 145 -8.98 7.81 -14.84
N LEU A 146 -9.48 7.44 -13.68
CA LEU A 146 -8.90 7.79 -12.38
C LEU A 146 -8.60 6.54 -11.57
N ALA A 147 -7.58 6.58 -10.73
CA ALA A 147 -7.43 5.62 -9.65
C ALA A 147 -8.46 5.91 -8.53
N PRO A 148 -8.90 4.91 -7.76
CA PRO A 148 -9.63 5.15 -6.52
C PRO A 148 -8.80 6.01 -5.57
N ASP A 149 -9.39 7.07 -5.06
CA ASP A 149 -8.75 8.00 -4.14
C ASP A 149 -9.84 8.60 -3.23
N ALA A 150 -9.60 8.60 -1.94
CA ALA A 150 -10.49 9.18 -0.93
C ALA A 150 -10.24 10.67 -0.67
N SER A 151 -9.39 11.34 -1.47
CA SER A 151 -9.07 12.75 -1.32
C SER A 151 -10.32 13.63 -1.47
N PRO A 152 -10.68 14.43 -0.46
CA PRO A 152 -11.78 15.40 -0.56
C PRO A 152 -11.58 16.41 -1.69
N LEU A 153 -10.30 16.77 -1.97
CA LEU A 153 -9.96 17.68 -3.08
C LEU A 153 -10.30 17.05 -4.43
N LEU A 154 -9.93 15.77 -4.64
CA LEU A 154 -10.27 15.08 -5.89
C LEU A 154 -11.79 14.97 -6.06
N GLY A 155 -12.52 14.70 -4.97
CA GLY A 155 -13.97 14.70 -4.95
C GLY A 155 -14.58 16.06 -5.35
N ASP A 156 -14.01 17.16 -4.88
CA ASP A 156 -14.44 18.51 -5.26
C ASP A 156 -14.11 18.82 -6.73
N LEU A 157 -12.90 18.52 -7.16
CA LEU A 157 -12.49 18.70 -8.56
C LEU A 157 -13.36 17.90 -9.52
N ARG A 158 -13.70 16.66 -9.18
CA ARG A 158 -14.62 15.84 -9.96
C ARG A 158 -16.00 16.49 -10.07
N ARG A 159 -16.56 17.00 -8.97
CA ARG A 159 -17.85 17.71 -9.00
C ARG A 159 -17.80 18.95 -9.90
N ARG A 160 -16.74 19.74 -9.81
CA ARG A 160 -16.54 20.94 -10.67
C ARG A 160 -16.40 20.57 -12.14
N LEU A 161 -15.63 19.51 -12.45
CA LEU A 161 -15.51 19.00 -13.82
C LEU A 161 -16.84 18.48 -14.34
N GLN A 162 -17.61 17.75 -13.53
CA GLN A 162 -18.93 17.25 -13.91
C GLN A 162 -19.93 18.40 -14.16
N ALA A 163 -19.84 19.48 -13.38
CA ALA A 163 -20.68 20.68 -13.59
C ALA A 163 -20.29 21.40 -14.89
N ARG A 164 -18.99 21.47 -15.22
CA ARG A 164 -18.50 22.11 -16.45
C ARG A 164 -18.73 21.26 -17.71
N PHE A 165 -18.61 19.93 -17.55
CA PHE A 165 -18.75 18.93 -18.61
C PHE A 165 -19.80 17.89 -18.24
N PRO A 166 -21.10 18.22 -18.30
CA PRO A 166 -22.15 17.37 -17.77
C PRO A 166 -22.29 16.02 -18.49
N LYS A 167 -21.82 15.91 -19.74
CA LYS A 167 -21.83 14.66 -20.51
C LYS A 167 -20.52 13.87 -20.41
N ALA A 168 -19.51 14.41 -19.72
CA ALA A 168 -18.23 13.71 -19.54
C ALA A 168 -18.41 12.43 -18.67
N ARG A 169 -17.63 11.41 -19.01
CA ARG A 169 -17.66 10.14 -18.29
C ARG A 169 -16.47 10.03 -17.36
N PHE A 170 -16.71 9.51 -16.15
CA PHE A 170 -15.69 9.26 -15.15
C PHE A 170 -15.63 7.76 -14.86
N HIS A 171 -14.46 7.19 -15.03
CA HIS A 171 -14.18 5.79 -14.79
C HIS A 171 -13.13 5.66 -13.69
N LEU A 172 -13.36 4.74 -12.76
CA LEU A 172 -12.36 4.36 -11.74
C LEU A 172 -11.77 3.01 -12.14
N HIS A 173 -10.45 2.87 -12.00
CA HIS A 173 -9.77 1.62 -12.25
C HIS A 173 -8.70 1.38 -11.17
N SER A 174 -8.71 0.17 -10.63
CA SER A 174 -7.66 -0.34 -9.74
C SER A 174 -7.22 -1.72 -10.25
N ALA A 175 -5.91 -1.97 -10.22
CA ALA A 175 -5.38 -3.29 -10.51
C ALA A 175 -5.74 -4.33 -9.43
N LEU A 176 -5.97 -3.86 -8.20
CA LEU A 176 -6.41 -4.65 -7.06
C LEU A 176 -7.74 -4.06 -6.55
N PRO A 177 -8.88 -4.38 -7.18
CA PRO A 177 -10.15 -3.78 -6.83
C PRO A 177 -10.71 -4.39 -5.53
N GLU A 178 -11.35 -3.56 -4.73
CA GLU A 178 -12.11 -3.97 -3.54
C GLU A 178 -13.62 -4.08 -3.83
N ASP A 179 -13.99 -4.19 -5.10
CA ASP A 179 -15.38 -4.17 -5.57
C ASP A 179 -16.24 -5.25 -4.90
N SER A 180 -15.68 -6.44 -4.65
CA SER A 180 -16.41 -7.53 -3.99
C SER A 180 -16.77 -7.20 -2.55
N ALA A 181 -15.89 -6.54 -1.81
CA ALA A 181 -16.14 -6.12 -0.43
C ALA A 181 -17.19 -5.00 -0.38
N LEU A 182 -17.08 -4.02 -1.28
CA LEU A 182 -18.05 -2.93 -1.42
C LEU A 182 -19.44 -3.45 -1.84
N GLU A 183 -19.48 -4.41 -2.76
CA GLU A 183 -20.75 -5.03 -3.17
C GLU A 183 -21.36 -5.87 -2.05
N GLY A 184 -20.55 -6.63 -1.31
CA GLY A 184 -20.99 -7.34 -0.13
C GLY A 184 -21.62 -6.41 0.92
N SER A 185 -20.97 -5.27 1.19
CA SER A 185 -21.54 -4.27 2.11
C SER A 185 -22.82 -3.62 1.57
N ARG A 186 -22.89 -3.39 0.26
CA ARG A 186 -24.12 -2.88 -0.39
C ARG A 186 -25.29 -3.85 -0.25
N ILE A 187 -25.05 -5.13 -0.39
CA ILE A 187 -26.08 -6.18 -0.19
C ILE A 187 -26.52 -6.21 1.28
N ALA A 188 -25.57 -6.15 2.22
CA ALA A 188 -25.87 -6.25 3.65
C ALA A 188 -26.53 -5.00 4.24
N PHE A 189 -26.13 -3.81 3.79
CA PHE A 189 -26.51 -2.52 4.40
C PHE A 189 -27.24 -1.56 3.45
N GLY A 190 -27.54 -1.96 2.22
CA GLY A 190 -28.20 -1.14 1.21
C GLY A 190 -27.32 -0.06 0.56
N ARG A 191 -26.06 0.07 0.98
CA ARG A 191 -25.08 1.02 0.43
C ARG A 191 -23.67 0.47 0.52
N ALA A 192 -22.78 0.89 -0.37
CA ALA A 192 -21.38 0.55 -0.31
C ALA A 192 -20.72 1.24 0.90
N LEU A 193 -20.19 0.45 1.81
CA LEU A 193 -19.52 0.88 3.03
C LEU A 193 -18.17 0.20 3.11
N GLU A 194 -17.19 0.93 3.58
CA GLU A 194 -15.90 0.38 3.94
C GLU A 194 -15.92 -0.07 5.40
N ALA A 195 -15.38 -1.26 5.67
CA ALA A 195 -15.31 -1.80 7.02
C ALA A 195 -14.04 -1.29 7.73
N HIS A 196 -14.20 -0.70 8.90
CA HIS A 196 -13.11 -0.31 9.79
C HIS A 196 -13.15 -1.15 11.07
N PRO A 197 -12.56 -2.37 11.08
CA PRO A 197 -12.57 -3.22 12.25
C PRO A 197 -11.73 -2.64 13.38
N HIS A 198 -12.16 -2.84 14.61
CA HIS A 198 -11.47 -2.49 15.85
C HIS A 198 -10.88 -3.76 16.47
N LEU A 199 -9.67 -4.13 16.09
CA LEU A 199 -9.05 -5.39 16.48
C LEU A 199 -8.71 -5.44 17.99
N GLU A 200 -8.46 -4.29 18.60
CA GLU A 200 -8.23 -4.21 20.04
C GLU A 200 -9.43 -4.64 20.90
N ARG A 201 -10.64 -4.71 20.30
CA ARG A 201 -11.87 -5.15 20.99
C ARG A 201 -12.20 -6.61 20.73
N ALA A 202 -11.48 -7.27 19.80
CA ALA A 202 -11.79 -8.62 19.42
C ALA A 202 -11.06 -9.65 20.31
N ALA A 203 -11.82 -10.56 20.93
CA ALA A 203 -11.25 -11.73 21.61
C ALA A 203 -10.88 -12.84 20.60
N VAL A 204 -11.66 -12.96 19.53
CA VAL A 204 -11.43 -13.92 18.44
C VAL A 204 -11.54 -13.18 17.11
N ILE A 205 -10.59 -13.43 16.24
CA ILE A 205 -10.52 -12.88 14.89
C ILE A 205 -10.53 -14.06 13.92
N LEU A 206 -11.45 -14.03 12.95
CA LEU A 206 -11.45 -14.93 11.80
C LEU A 206 -11.16 -14.11 10.54
N SER A 207 -10.01 -14.35 9.94
CA SER A 207 -9.65 -13.78 8.64
C SER A 207 -9.95 -14.77 7.52
N LEU A 208 -10.69 -14.32 6.53
CA LEU A 208 -11.11 -15.08 5.37
C LEU A 208 -10.45 -14.48 4.12
N ASP A 209 -9.27 -15.00 3.75
CA ASP A 209 -8.46 -14.54 2.61
C ASP A 209 -8.20 -13.02 2.64
N ALA A 210 -7.97 -12.49 3.85
CA ALA A 210 -7.74 -11.06 4.07
C ALA A 210 -6.42 -10.85 4.81
N ASP A 211 -5.44 -10.26 4.13
CA ASP A 211 -4.12 -9.95 4.72
C ASP A 211 -4.12 -8.57 5.37
N PHE A 212 -4.82 -8.43 6.50
CA PHE A 212 -4.96 -7.15 7.20
C PHE A 212 -3.68 -6.66 7.88
N LEU A 213 -2.61 -7.46 7.93
CA LEU A 213 -1.30 -7.07 8.46
C LEU A 213 -0.34 -6.61 7.37
N PHE A 214 -0.70 -6.73 6.09
CA PHE A 214 0.16 -6.33 4.99
C PHE A 214 -0.66 -5.86 3.77
N GLY A 215 -0.23 -4.79 3.13
CA GLY A 215 -0.84 -4.26 1.92
C GLY A 215 -1.11 -2.76 2.00
N PRO A 216 -1.73 -2.19 0.99
CA PRO A 216 -2.28 -0.85 1.05
C PRO A 216 -3.49 -0.83 2.00
N GLY A 217 -3.72 0.30 2.66
CA GLY A 217 -4.88 0.47 3.53
C GLY A 217 -4.52 0.85 4.96
N ASP A 218 -5.40 0.56 5.90
CA ASP A 218 -5.28 0.93 7.31
C ASP A 218 -4.40 -0.06 8.11
N VAL A 219 -3.44 -0.67 7.42
CA VAL A 219 -2.58 -1.76 7.92
C VAL A 219 -1.81 -1.36 9.17
N LEU A 220 -1.28 -0.15 9.22
CA LEU A 220 -0.46 0.30 10.36
C LEU A 220 -1.29 0.38 11.65
N ARG A 221 -2.53 0.84 11.55
CA ARG A 221 -3.45 0.88 12.67
C ARG A 221 -3.87 -0.54 13.09
N LEU A 222 -4.26 -1.35 12.12
CA LEU A 222 -4.69 -2.74 12.37
C LEU A 222 -3.56 -3.58 12.98
N ALA A 223 -2.34 -3.45 12.48
CA ALA A 223 -1.16 -4.13 13.05
C ALA A 223 -0.91 -3.70 14.50
N ARG A 224 -1.04 -2.40 14.82
CA ARG A 224 -0.89 -1.88 16.18
C ARG A 224 -1.98 -2.38 17.11
N GLU A 225 -3.23 -2.36 16.67
CA GLU A 225 -4.37 -2.87 17.46
C GLU A 225 -4.25 -4.38 17.70
N PHE A 226 -3.87 -5.13 16.67
CA PHE A 226 -3.59 -6.56 16.79
C PHE A 226 -2.47 -6.83 17.78
N ALA A 227 -1.33 -6.14 17.66
CA ALA A 227 -0.18 -6.33 18.55
C ALA A 227 -0.53 -6.11 20.02
N ARG A 228 -1.35 -5.09 20.34
CA ARG A 228 -1.82 -4.81 21.73
C ARG A 228 -2.59 -5.98 22.34
N ARG A 229 -3.23 -6.80 21.53
CA ARG A 229 -4.01 -7.97 21.96
C ARG A 229 -3.23 -9.27 21.89
N ARG A 230 -1.93 -9.22 21.59
CA ARG A 230 -1.04 -10.39 21.47
C ARG A 230 -0.10 -10.57 22.66
N GLU A 231 -0.24 -9.76 23.68
CA GLU A 231 0.45 -10.00 24.94
C GLU A 231 -0.06 -11.30 25.58
N PRO A 232 0.84 -12.23 25.96
CA PRO A 232 0.44 -13.51 26.57
C PRO A 232 -0.38 -13.30 27.83
N GLY A 233 -1.50 -14.00 27.95
CA GLY A 233 -2.40 -13.92 29.10
C GLY A 233 -3.84 -14.29 28.74
N GLU A 234 -4.73 -14.27 29.72
CA GLU A 234 -6.13 -14.63 29.53
C GLU A 234 -6.88 -13.74 28.53
N SER A 235 -6.44 -12.49 28.38
CA SER A 235 -7.02 -11.52 27.47
C SER A 235 -6.45 -11.56 26.05
N MET A 236 -5.47 -12.47 25.75
CA MET A 236 -4.88 -12.57 24.44
C MET A 236 -5.91 -12.99 23.38
N SER A 237 -6.02 -12.23 22.29
CA SER A 237 -6.90 -12.58 21.18
C SER A 237 -6.42 -13.82 20.42
N ARG A 238 -7.37 -14.60 19.86
CA ARG A 238 -7.08 -15.75 18.99
C ARG A 238 -7.32 -15.36 17.54
N LEU A 239 -6.33 -15.67 16.69
CA LEU A 239 -6.40 -15.43 15.27
C LEU A 239 -6.54 -16.75 14.51
N TYR A 240 -7.65 -16.89 13.79
CA TYR A 240 -7.92 -17.95 12.83
C TYR A 240 -7.83 -17.37 11.43
N VAL A 241 -7.11 -18.03 10.53
CA VAL A 241 -6.96 -17.58 9.14
C VAL A 241 -7.31 -18.71 8.17
N ALA A 242 -8.21 -18.45 7.25
CA ALA A 242 -8.49 -19.33 6.13
C ALA A 242 -8.07 -18.67 4.83
N GLU A 243 -7.03 -19.21 4.17
CA GLU A 243 -6.38 -18.59 3.01
C GLU A 243 -5.77 -19.63 2.06
N PRO A 244 -5.66 -19.32 0.75
CA PRO A 244 -5.03 -20.22 -0.22
C PRO A 244 -3.50 -20.15 -0.18
N ALA A 245 -2.93 -18.97 0.03
CA ALA A 245 -1.49 -18.74 0.11
C ALA A 245 -1.10 -18.28 1.52
N LEU A 246 0.16 -18.50 1.91
CA LEU A 246 0.66 -17.99 3.18
C LEU A 246 0.89 -16.47 3.07
N THR A 247 0.12 -15.73 3.85
CA THR A 247 0.25 -14.28 3.97
C THR A 247 0.98 -13.87 5.25
N VAL A 248 1.25 -12.57 5.45
CA VAL A 248 1.78 -12.04 6.71
C VAL A 248 0.79 -12.30 7.85
N THR A 249 -0.50 -12.08 7.60
CA THR A 249 -1.56 -12.39 8.58
C THR A 249 -1.63 -13.88 8.90
N GLY A 250 -1.52 -14.73 7.87
CA GLY A 250 -1.50 -16.19 8.05
C GLY A 250 -0.28 -16.69 8.81
N ALA A 251 0.88 -16.04 8.66
CA ALA A 251 2.09 -16.36 9.44
C ALA A 251 1.97 -16.02 10.93
N MET A 252 1.09 -15.07 11.27
CA MET A 252 0.81 -14.65 12.66
C MET A 252 -0.38 -15.37 13.29
N ALA A 253 -1.04 -16.28 12.55
CA ALA A 253 -2.22 -16.99 13.00
C ALA A 253 -1.92 -18.03 14.08
N ASP A 254 -2.81 -18.15 15.07
CA ASP A 254 -2.80 -19.27 16.02
C ASP A 254 -3.28 -20.56 15.34
N HIS A 255 -4.26 -20.41 14.41
CA HIS A 255 -4.77 -21.51 13.61
C HIS A 255 -4.93 -21.07 12.16
N ARG A 256 -4.22 -21.73 11.27
CA ARG A 256 -4.26 -21.47 9.83
C ARG A 256 -4.87 -22.65 9.10
N PHE A 257 -5.89 -22.38 8.29
CA PHE A 257 -6.56 -23.34 7.42
C PHE A 257 -6.18 -23.05 5.97
N ARG A 258 -5.59 -24.01 5.30
CA ARG A 258 -5.28 -23.92 3.89
C ARG A 258 -6.54 -24.27 3.09
N VAL A 259 -7.19 -23.25 2.55
CA VAL A 259 -8.46 -23.36 1.82
C VAL A 259 -8.25 -22.80 0.41
N ARG A 260 -8.78 -23.45 -0.61
CA ARG A 260 -8.72 -22.89 -1.98
C ARG A 260 -9.52 -21.59 -2.04
N GLY A 261 -9.07 -20.61 -2.83
CA GLY A 261 -9.77 -19.33 -2.97
C GLY A 261 -11.24 -19.48 -3.36
N SER A 262 -11.56 -20.46 -4.24
CA SER A 262 -12.93 -20.80 -4.63
C SER A 262 -13.78 -21.41 -3.50
N GLU A 263 -13.18 -21.88 -2.43
CA GLU A 263 -13.83 -22.56 -1.30
C GLU A 263 -13.98 -21.64 -0.07
N VAL A 264 -13.34 -20.49 -0.04
CA VAL A 264 -13.38 -19.54 1.09
C VAL A 264 -14.81 -19.13 1.44
N ALA A 265 -15.62 -18.82 0.44
CA ALA A 265 -17.04 -18.46 0.65
C ALA A 265 -17.86 -19.64 1.21
N GLY A 266 -17.54 -20.88 0.81
CA GLY A 266 -18.14 -22.10 1.36
C GLY A 266 -17.74 -22.31 2.81
N PHE A 267 -16.46 -22.15 3.11
CA PHE A 267 -15.93 -22.21 4.48
C PHE A 267 -16.60 -21.17 5.38
N ALA A 268 -16.73 -19.92 4.91
CA ALA A 268 -17.42 -18.86 5.66
C ALA A 268 -18.87 -19.23 6.01
N ARG A 269 -19.61 -19.78 5.04
CA ARG A 269 -21.01 -20.24 5.28
C ARG A 269 -21.08 -21.37 6.31
N GLN A 270 -20.16 -22.33 6.24
CA GLN A 270 -20.12 -23.44 7.21
C GLN A 270 -19.87 -22.92 8.64
N VAL A 271 -18.90 -22.00 8.81
CA VAL A 271 -18.64 -21.38 10.10
C VAL A 271 -19.86 -20.59 10.59
N ALA A 272 -20.49 -19.79 9.71
CA ALA A 272 -21.68 -19.02 10.05
C ALA A 272 -22.85 -19.92 10.46
N GLY A 273 -23.04 -21.06 9.79
CA GLY A 273 -24.02 -22.09 10.15
C GLY A 273 -23.74 -22.72 11.50
N ALA A 274 -22.48 -23.11 11.76
CA ALA A 274 -22.06 -23.68 13.04
C ALA A 274 -22.22 -22.69 14.23
N LEU A 275 -22.09 -21.40 13.97
CA LEU A 275 -22.33 -20.35 14.94
C LEU A 275 -23.81 -19.93 15.06
N GLY A 276 -24.71 -20.54 14.26
CA GLY A 276 -26.15 -20.18 14.25
C GLY A 276 -26.44 -18.81 13.63
N ALA A 277 -25.47 -18.20 12.92
CA ALA A 277 -25.64 -16.90 12.27
C ALA A 277 -26.48 -16.97 10.99
N VAL A 278 -26.57 -18.16 10.37
CA VAL A 278 -27.41 -18.45 9.21
C VAL A 278 -28.08 -19.81 9.38
N PRO A 279 -29.26 -20.07 8.75
CA PRO A 279 -29.88 -21.39 8.77
C PRO A 279 -28.93 -22.47 8.25
N ALA A 280 -28.94 -23.67 8.85
CA ALA A 280 -28.04 -24.77 8.51
C ALA A 280 -28.12 -25.16 7.02
N GLU A 281 -29.31 -25.06 6.44
CA GLU A 281 -29.57 -25.35 5.01
C GLU A 281 -28.86 -24.34 4.08
N ALA A 282 -28.73 -23.08 4.49
CA ALA A 282 -28.01 -22.04 3.77
C ALA A 282 -26.47 -22.17 3.91
N ALA A 283 -25.99 -22.91 4.92
CA ALA A 283 -24.58 -23.13 5.18
C ALA A 283 -23.94 -24.18 4.26
N LEU A 284 -24.74 -25.06 3.64
CA LEU A 284 -24.23 -26.09 2.74
C LEU A 284 -23.87 -25.50 1.37
N PRO A 285 -22.71 -25.85 0.78
CA PRO A 285 -22.41 -25.46 -0.58
C PRO A 285 -23.40 -26.12 -1.54
N ALA A 286 -24.01 -25.37 -2.45
CA ALA A 286 -24.83 -25.91 -3.51
C ALA A 286 -23.93 -26.85 -4.37
N GLY A 287 -24.08 -28.17 -4.15
CA GLY A 287 -23.62 -29.21 -5.06
C GLY A 287 -22.11 -29.46 -5.11
N ARG A 288 -21.52 -29.92 -4.00
CA ARG A 288 -20.37 -30.85 -4.00
C ARG A 288 -20.31 -31.54 -2.63
N GLU A 289 -20.51 -32.85 -2.66
CA GLU A 289 -20.23 -33.73 -1.53
C GLU A 289 -18.78 -33.49 -1.08
N ALA A 290 -18.61 -33.20 0.20
CA ALA A 290 -17.33 -33.19 0.85
C ALA A 290 -16.71 -34.58 0.69
N ARG A 291 -15.72 -34.74 -0.16
CA ARG A 291 -14.86 -35.91 -0.10
C ARG A 291 -13.90 -35.69 1.06
N ALA A 292 -14.03 -36.60 2.03
CA ALA A 292 -13.19 -36.75 3.20
C ALA A 292 -11.68 -36.85 2.87
#